data_93a2e98a63840fe926ffdf38c0f83d26
#
_entry.id   93a2e98a63840fe926ffdf38c0f83d26
#
_cell.length_a   1.000
_cell.length_b   1.000
_cell.length_c   1.000
_cell.angle_alpha   90.00
_cell.angle_beta   90.00
_cell.angle_gamma   90.00
#
_symmetry.space_group_name_H-M   'P 1'
#
loop_
_entity.id
_entity.type
_entity.pdbx_description
1 polymer ?
#
loop_
_entity_poly.entity_id
_entity_poly.type
_entity_poly.pdbx_seq_one_letter_code
_entity_poly.pdbx_strand_id
1 'polypeptide(L)'
;MSEDPGTLWIVATPIGTIGDLSPRAREILGAVDLILAEDTRRARRLLSHLEVSVRGRLQSLHEHNEEQKVPSLLAKVREGKTIALISDAGTPVLSDPGYLLVRAVREEGLPACSVPGASAFTTALAAAGQPPLPATLCGFLPPRPGPRRRRIAELDVASWTLVILLSPHRLARELADLEEVLGGERRATLLAELSKRYERAFSGTLSELARGKEAEKPRGEYVLVVAPRDLRGGGDADPEAVRAEYQRALTEGMDRRQALRATAQRFGIRRRNVFDLVASDRENSRRD
;
A
#
# COMPACT_ATOMS: atom_id res chain seq x y z
N MET A 1 40.07 -0.85 17.44
CA MET A 1 39.05 -0.62 16.37
C MET A 1 38.18 -1.87 16.38
N SER A 2 36.89 -1.80 16.59
CA SER A 2 36.01 -2.96 16.54
C SER A 2 36.06 -3.53 15.11
N GLU A 3 36.43 -4.80 14.99
CA GLU A 3 36.49 -5.51 13.71
C GLU A 3 35.10 -5.76 13.12
N ASP A 4 34.02 -5.49 13.87
CA ASP A 4 32.64 -5.67 13.42
C ASP A 4 32.13 -4.41 12.73
N PRO A 5 31.55 -4.56 11.52
CA PRO A 5 30.90 -3.45 10.81
C PRO A 5 29.71 -2.91 11.60
N GLY A 6 29.42 -1.63 11.43
CA GLY A 6 28.24 -1.01 11.99
C GLY A 6 26.96 -1.58 11.38
N THR A 7 25.83 -1.14 11.90
CA THR A 7 24.51 -1.61 11.43
C THR A 7 23.64 -0.45 11.04
N LEU A 8 22.98 -0.56 9.88
CA LEU A 8 21.85 0.31 9.51
C LEU A 8 20.54 -0.28 10.05
N TRP A 9 19.89 0.44 10.96
CA TRP A 9 18.59 0.09 11.51
C TRP A 9 17.48 0.87 10.80
N ILE A 10 16.55 0.19 10.17
CA ILE A 10 15.33 0.76 9.58
C ILE A 10 14.26 0.68 10.68
N VAL A 11 13.93 1.82 11.30
CA VAL A 11 13.09 1.85 12.51
C VAL A 11 11.73 2.46 12.19
N ALA A 12 10.68 1.67 12.30
CA ALA A 12 9.32 2.16 12.14
C ALA A 12 8.94 3.09 13.30
N THR A 13 8.32 4.22 12.97
CA THR A 13 7.82 5.24 13.90
C THR A 13 6.30 5.19 14.00
N PRO A 14 5.67 5.73 15.06
CA PRO A 14 4.22 5.76 15.20
C PRO A 14 3.54 6.51 14.03
N ILE A 15 2.38 6.01 13.61
CA ILE A 15 1.53 6.68 12.61
C ILE A 15 0.47 7.61 13.25
N GLY A 16 0.39 7.61 14.58
CA GLY A 16 -0.56 8.43 15.33
C GLY A 16 -0.25 8.41 16.82
N THR A 17 -0.46 7.27 17.46
CA THR A 17 -0.26 7.11 18.92
C THR A 17 1.20 6.78 19.23
N ILE A 18 1.86 7.61 20.06
CA ILE A 18 3.28 7.44 20.43
C ILE A 18 3.53 6.07 21.09
N GLY A 19 2.54 5.54 21.82
CA GLY A 19 2.61 4.23 22.46
C GLY A 19 2.76 3.04 21.50
N ASP A 20 2.53 3.25 20.20
CA ASP A 20 2.72 2.21 19.17
C ASP A 20 4.20 1.99 18.81
N LEU A 21 5.11 2.81 19.32
CA LEU A 21 6.55 2.57 19.18
C LEU A 21 6.97 1.36 20.02
N SER A 22 7.60 0.38 19.37
CA SER A 22 8.06 -0.80 20.09
C SER A 22 9.17 -0.47 21.11
N PRO A 23 9.25 -1.19 22.25
CA PRO A 23 10.35 -1.03 23.21
C PRO A 23 11.72 -1.15 22.55
N ARG A 24 11.90 -2.12 21.65
CA ARG A 24 13.13 -2.34 20.88
C ARG A 24 13.48 -1.13 19.99
N ALA A 25 12.50 -0.49 19.38
CA ALA A 25 12.73 0.73 18.59
C ALA A 25 13.27 1.86 19.49
N ARG A 26 12.68 2.04 20.69
CA ARG A 26 13.14 3.05 21.65
C ARG A 26 14.59 2.78 22.11
N GLU A 27 14.91 1.53 22.43
CA GLU A 27 16.28 1.12 22.83
C GLU A 27 17.30 1.43 21.73
N ILE A 28 17.01 1.04 20.48
CA ILE A 28 17.90 1.27 19.34
C ILE A 28 18.10 2.77 19.11
N LEU A 29 17.01 3.57 19.09
CA LEU A 29 17.08 5.02 18.91
C LEU A 29 17.88 5.70 20.05
N GLY A 30 17.88 5.14 21.25
CA GLY A 30 18.69 5.57 22.37
C GLY A 30 20.19 5.27 22.21
N ALA A 31 20.52 4.16 21.55
CA ALA A 31 21.87 3.61 21.51
C ALA A 31 22.69 3.97 20.26
N VAL A 32 22.06 4.19 19.08
CA VAL A 32 22.79 4.41 17.82
C VAL A 32 23.64 5.69 17.80
N ASP A 33 24.71 5.66 17.01
CA ASP A 33 25.60 6.82 16.80
C ASP A 33 24.95 7.95 16.00
N LEU A 34 24.03 7.61 15.07
CA LEU A 34 23.38 8.57 14.16
C LEU A 34 21.94 8.20 13.92
N ILE A 35 21.06 9.22 13.88
CA ILE A 35 19.66 9.08 13.49
C ILE A 35 19.44 9.92 12.24
N LEU A 36 18.92 9.27 11.19
CA LEU A 36 18.53 9.90 9.93
C LEU A 36 17.01 10.04 9.90
N ALA A 37 16.52 11.21 9.56
CA ALA A 37 15.09 11.52 9.47
C ALA A 37 14.79 12.44 8.29
N GLU A 38 13.61 12.34 7.71
CA GLU A 38 13.16 13.23 6.65
C GLU A 38 13.01 14.66 7.16
N ASP A 39 12.14 14.90 8.15
CA ASP A 39 12.04 16.17 8.87
C ASP A 39 12.64 16.05 10.29
N THR A 40 13.82 16.64 10.46
CA THR A 40 14.53 16.64 11.75
C THR A 40 13.77 17.36 12.87
N ARG A 41 12.83 18.25 12.54
CA ARG A 41 12.02 18.95 13.54
C ARG A 41 10.94 18.01 14.10
N ARG A 42 10.28 17.22 13.24
CA ARG A 42 9.31 16.18 13.64
C ARG A 42 10.00 15.08 14.43
N ALA A 43 11.13 14.59 13.89
CA ALA A 43 11.95 13.58 14.57
C ALA A 43 12.38 14.04 15.97
N ARG A 44 12.83 15.30 16.12
CA ARG A 44 13.22 15.84 17.43
C ARG A 44 12.06 15.86 18.41
N ARG A 45 10.84 16.20 17.96
CA ARG A 45 9.65 16.17 18.82
C ARG A 45 9.33 14.74 19.28
N LEU A 46 9.32 13.77 18.36
CA LEU A 46 9.12 12.37 18.69
C LEU A 46 10.16 11.87 19.70
N LEU A 47 11.44 12.07 19.41
CA LEU A 47 12.54 11.62 20.26
C LEU A 47 12.54 12.30 21.64
N SER A 48 12.11 13.55 21.71
CA SER A 48 11.90 14.26 23.00
C SER A 48 10.81 13.62 23.84
N HIS A 49 9.67 13.23 23.24
CA HIS A 49 8.61 12.50 23.96
C HIS A 49 9.05 11.11 24.44
N LEU A 50 10.01 10.52 23.75
CA LEU A 50 10.60 9.22 24.11
C LEU A 50 11.76 9.34 25.09
N GLU A 51 12.11 10.56 25.51
CA GLU A 51 13.27 10.86 26.36
C GLU A 51 14.61 10.44 25.75
N VAL A 52 14.68 10.36 24.40
CA VAL A 52 15.89 10.00 23.66
C VAL A 52 16.67 11.26 23.32
N SER A 53 17.90 11.36 23.85
CA SER A 53 18.81 12.47 23.56
C SER A 53 19.31 12.41 22.12
N VAL A 54 19.19 13.54 21.41
CA VAL A 54 19.60 13.68 19.99
C VAL A 54 20.83 14.57 19.79
N ARG A 55 21.55 14.94 20.87
CA ARG A 55 22.68 15.86 20.78
C ARG A 55 23.72 15.38 19.76
N GLY A 56 23.86 16.13 18.65
CA GLY A 56 24.82 15.83 17.58
C GLY A 56 24.55 14.56 16.74
N ARG A 57 23.49 13.82 17.05
CA ARG A 57 23.19 12.51 16.42
C ARG A 57 22.07 12.54 15.38
N LEU A 58 21.39 13.67 15.14
CA LEU A 58 20.26 13.77 14.23
C LEU A 58 20.64 14.52 12.96
N GLN A 59 20.45 13.88 11.80
CA GLN A 59 20.69 14.45 10.47
C GLN A 59 19.48 14.25 9.56
N SER A 60 19.30 15.17 8.61
CA SER A 60 18.23 15.02 7.60
C SER A 60 18.64 14.03 6.51
N LEU A 61 17.70 13.18 6.06
CA LEU A 61 17.80 12.40 4.85
C LEU A 61 16.45 12.48 4.13
N HIS A 62 16.41 13.12 2.97
CA HIS A 62 15.22 13.32 2.14
C HIS A 62 15.55 13.07 0.67
N GLU A 63 14.56 12.89 -0.19
CA GLU A 63 14.75 12.55 -1.61
C GLU A 63 15.79 13.41 -2.33
N HIS A 64 15.84 14.72 -2.04
CA HIS A 64 16.75 15.65 -2.71
C HIS A 64 18.21 15.59 -2.24
N ASN A 65 18.52 14.94 -1.10
CA ASN A 65 19.88 14.85 -0.57
C ASN A 65 20.38 13.42 -0.36
N GLU A 66 19.53 12.43 -0.55
CA GLU A 66 19.84 11.03 -0.27
C GLU A 66 21.04 10.59 -1.13
N GLU A 67 20.98 10.77 -2.44
CA GLU A 67 22.05 10.36 -3.37
C GLU A 67 23.42 10.95 -2.97
N GLN A 68 23.45 12.23 -2.61
CA GLN A 68 24.67 12.92 -2.19
C GLN A 68 25.22 12.40 -0.86
N LYS A 69 24.34 12.00 0.06
CA LYS A 69 24.73 11.58 1.41
C LYS A 69 25.12 10.10 1.53
N VAL A 70 24.59 9.25 0.66
CA VAL A 70 24.82 7.79 0.71
C VAL A 70 26.30 7.43 0.83
N PRO A 71 27.27 7.99 0.05
CA PRO A 71 28.67 7.60 0.18
C PRO A 71 29.26 7.85 1.57
N SER A 72 28.95 8.99 2.18
CA SER A 72 29.46 9.36 3.51
C SER A 72 28.80 8.56 4.63
N LEU A 73 27.52 8.19 4.49
CA LEU A 73 26.80 7.36 5.44
C LEU A 73 27.29 5.91 5.38
N LEU A 74 27.53 5.40 4.19
CA LEU A 74 28.06 4.08 3.94
C LEU A 74 29.47 3.93 4.58
N ALA A 75 30.34 4.93 4.41
CA ALA A 75 31.66 4.96 5.05
C ALA A 75 31.55 4.83 6.58
N LYS A 76 30.58 5.52 7.20
CA LYS A 76 30.34 5.41 8.66
C LYS A 76 29.93 4.01 9.08
N VAL A 77 29.08 3.32 8.29
CA VAL A 77 28.70 1.92 8.58
C VAL A 77 29.92 1.00 8.48
N ARG A 78 30.80 1.20 7.48
CA ARG A 78 32.08 0.44 7.36
C ARG A 78 33.00 0.68 8.55
N GLU A 79 33.00 1.88 9.10
CA GLU A 79 33.78 2.27 10.29
C GLU A 79 33.19 1.75 11.62
N GLY A 80 32.18 0.88 11.57
CA GLY A 80 31.55 0.32 12.77
C GLY A 80 30.46 1.21 13.39
N LYS A 81 30.03 2.32 12.74
CA LYS A 81 29.00 3.19 13.27
C LYS A 81 27.60 2.61 13.06
N THR A 82 26.78 2.69 14.09
CA THR A 82 25.37 2.31 14.05
C THR A 82 24.51 3.49 13.65
N ILE A 83 23.62 3.29 12.65
CA ILE A 83 22.78 4.33 12.11
C ILE A 83 21.31 3.87 12.17
N ALA A 84 20.41 4.70 12.69
CA ALA A 84 18.97 4.49 12.58
C ALA A 84 18.38 5.40 11.49
N LEU A 85 17.63 4.81 10.59
CA LEU A 85 16.77 5.50 9.62
C LEU A 85 15.34 5.49 10.13
N ILE A 86 14.74 6.66 10.29
CA ILE A 86 13.33 6.83 10.66
C ILE A 86 12.60 7.69 9.64
N SER A 87 11.30 7.46 9.47
CA SER A 87 10.38 8.33 8.73
C SER A 87 9.61 9.26 9.66
N ASP A 88 8.88 10.19 9.07
CA ASP A 88 7.99 11.08 9.82
C ASP A 88 6.85 10.31 10.50
N ALA A 89 6.38 9.22 9.84
CA ALA A 89 5.34 8.34 10.36
C ALA A 89 5.40 6.97 9.66
N GLY A 90 5.34 5.88 10.42
CA GLY A 90 5.29 4.52 9.89
C GLY A 90 6.65 3.92 9.56
N THR A 91 6.69 3.05 8.57
CA THR A 91 7.88 2.29 8.16
C THR A 91 8.67 3.06 7.11
N PRO A 92 9.94 3.41 7.37
CA PRO A 92 10.79 4.10 6.40
C PRO A 92 10.90 3.37 5.07
N VAL A 93 11.32 4.08 4.00
CA VAL A 93 11.49 3.56 2.63
C VAL A 93 10.16 3.36 1.87
N LEU A 94 9.07 3.07 2.56
CA LEU A 94 7.75 2.87 1.95
C LEU A 94 7.05 4.22 1.74
N SER A 95 7.22 4.84 0.59
CA SER A 95 6.81 6.22 0.26
C SER A 95 7.62 7.31 0.98
N ASP A 96 8.77 6.95 1.52
CA ASP A 96 9.71 7.78 2.26
C ASP A 96 11.14 7.58 1.72
N PRO A 97 12.09 8.49 1.99
CA PRO A 97 13.48 8.35 1.60
C PRO A 97 14.16 7.17 2.33
N GLY A 98 15.30 6.73 1.82
CA GLY A 98 16.14 5.71 2.44
C GLY A 98 16.42 4.49 1.57
N TYR A 99 15.73 4.35 0.42
CA TYR A 99 15.93 3.22 -0.49
C TYR A 99 17.37 3.12 -0.99
N LEU A 100 17.97 4.23 -1.41
CA LEU A 100 19.34 4.25 -1.95
C LEU A 100 20.36 3.86 -0.88
N LEU A 101 20.15 4.33 0.36
CA LEU A 101 21.04 3.97 1.48
C LEU A 101 20.92 2.49 1.83
N VAL A 102 19.71 1.95 1.97
CA VAL A 102 19.48 0.53 2.26
C VAL A 102 20.09 -0.34 1.16
N ARG A 103 19.89 0.03 -0.11
CA ARG A 103 20.47 -0.66 -1.25
C ARG A 103 22.00 -0.67 -1.18
N ALA A 104 22.64 0.49 -0.99
CA ALA A 104 24.08 0.59 -0.94
C ALA A 104 24.71 -0.24 0.20
N VAL A 105 24.08 -0.22 1.40
CA VAL A 105 24.52 -1.04 2.53
C VAL A 105 24.42 -2.54 2.21
N ARG A 106 23.33 -2.96 1.54
CA ARG A 106 23.14 -4.37 1.14
C ARG A 106 24.09 -4.81 0.03
N GLU A 107 24.35 -3.97 -0.96
CA GLU A 107 25.28 -4.25 -2.08
C GLU A 107 26.71 -4.49 -1.56
N GLU A 108 27.08 -3.91 -0.43
CA GLU A 108 28.37 -4.14 0.21
C GLU A 108 28.38 -5.26 1.25
N GLY A 109 27.29 -5.99 1.38
CA GLY A 109 27.19 -7.08 2.37
C GLY A 109 27.15 -6.61 3.82
N LEU A 110 26.97 -5.30 4.08
CA LEU A 110 26.91 -4.74 5.42
C LEU A 110 25.55 -4.99 6.09
N PRO A 111 25.48 -5.03 7.42
CA PRO A 111 24.24 -5.27 8.15
C PRO A 111 23.23 -4.15 7.96
N ALA A 112 22.03 -4.49 7.45
CA ALA A 112 20.84 -3.63 7.41
C ALA A 112 19.66 -4.40 8.01
N CYS A 113 19.15 -3.94 9.15
CA CYS A 113 18.14 -4.64 9.93
C CYS A 113 16.88 -3.78 10.10
N SER A 114 15.71 -4.38 9.89
CA SER A 114 14.43 -3.70 10.13
C SER A 114 13.94 -3.98 11.55
N VAL A 115 13.44 -2.93 12.19
CA VAL A 115 12.73 -3.00 13.46
C VAL A 115 11.24 -2.88 13.17
N PRO A 116 10.45 -3.95 13.36
CA PRO A 116 9.03 -3.93 13.05
C PRO A 116 8.30 -2.94 13.93
N GLY A 117 7.25 -2.33 13.37
CA GLY A 117 6.43 -1.36 14.08
C GLY A 117 5.22 -0.92 13.23
N ALA A 118 4.70 0.26 13.52
CA ALA A 118 3.51 0.79 12.89
C ALA A 118 3.70 0.98 11.37
N SER A 119 2.62 0.70 10.63
CA SER A 119 2.55 0.88 9.19
C SER A 119 1.11 1.19 8.79
N ALA A 120 0.90 2.32 8.13
CA ALA A 120 -0.42 2.70 7.62
C ALA A 120 -0.99 1.63 6.66
N PHE A 121 -0.14 0.95 5.89
CA PHE A 121 -0.54 -0.10 4.96
C PHE A 121 -1.17 -1.30 5.67
N THR A 122 -0.46 -1.91 6.60
CA THR A 122 -0.95 -3.10 7.32
C THR A 122 -2.10 -2.75 8.27
N THR A 123 -2.02 -1.60 8.94
CA THR A 123 -3.08 -1.13 9.84
C THR A 123 -4.37 -0.88 9.06
N ALA A 124 -4.29 -0.22 7.90
CA ALA A 124 -5.45 0.01 7.05
C ALA A 124 -6.06 -1.29 6.53
N LEU A 125 -5.27 -2.24 6.03
CA LEU A 125 -5.77 -3.54 5.57
C LEU A 125 -6.48 -4.32 6.69
N ALA A 126 -5.93 -4.31 7.89
CA ALA A 126 -6.52 -4.99 9.04
C ALA A 126 -7.88 -4.37 9.47
N ALA A 127 -8.00 -3.03 9.36
CA ALA A 127 -9.18 -2.29 9.83
C ALA A 127 -10.27 -2.11 8.75
N ALA A 128 -9.96 -2.26 7.46
CA ALA A 128 -10.86 -1.87 6.37
C ALA A 128 -12.04 -2.81 6.14
N GLY A 129 -11.99 -4.06 6.61
CA GLY A 129 -13.05 -5.05 6.32
C GLY A 129 -13.16 -5.41 4.83
N GLN A 130 -12.11 -5.16 4.04
CA GLN A 130 -11.99 -5.57 2.64
C GLN A 130 -11.11 -6.82 2.52
N PRO A 131 -11.17 -7.60 1.41
CA PRO A 131 -10.25 -8.72 1.22
C PRO A 131 -8.78 -8.28 1.38
N PRO A 132 -8.03 -8.81 2.36
CA PRO A 132 -6.73 -8.24 2.68
C PRO A 132 -5.61 -8.68 1.72
N LEU A 133 -5.79 -9.75 0.95
CA LEU A 133 -4.75 -10.32 0.07
C LEU A 133 -5.35 -10.88 -1.23
N PRO A 134 -4.64 -10.73 -2.37
CA PRO A 134 -3.44 -9.92 -2.52
C PRO A 134 -3.73 -8.42 -2.46
N ALA A 135 -2.76 -7.62 -1.98
CA ALA A 135 -2.92 -6.18 -1.87
C ALA A 135 -1.69 -5.41 -2.39
N THR A 136 -1.92 -4.20 -2.86
CA THR A 136 -0.88 -3.28 -3.35
C THR A 136 -0.89 -1.99 -2.55
N LEU A 137 0.27 -1.58 -2.01
CA LEU A 137 0.49 -0.22 -1.52
C LEU A 137 0.75 0.70 -2.72
N CYS A 138 -0.17 1.63 -2.97
CA CYS A 138 -0.11 2.52 -4.11
C CYS A 138 0.63 3.84 -3.83
N GLY A 139 0.85 4.16 -2.55
CA GLY A 139 1.37 5.46 -2.12
C GLY A 139 0.38 6.60 -2.39
N PHE A 140 0.90 7.83 -2.50
CA PHE A 140 0.10 8.99 -2.89
C PHE A 140 -0.14 9.04 -4.40
N LEU A 141 -1.33 9.47 -4.79
CA LEU A 141 -1.67 9.68 -6.19
C LEU A 141 -1.05 10.99 -6.73
N PRO A 142 -0.73 11.03 -8.05
CA PRO A 142 -0.22 12.23 -8.69
C PRO A 142 -1.15 13.44 -8.48
N PRO A 143 -0.61 14.65 -8.24
CA PRO A 143 -1.43 15.83 -7.95
C PRO A 143 -2.28 16.32 -9.14
N ARG A 144 -1.80 16.09 -10.38
CA ARG A 144 -2.47 16.52 -11.63
C ARG A 144 -3.48 15.47 -12.08
N PRO A 145 -4.71 15.85 -12.55
CA PRO A 145 -5.77 14.90 -12.89
C PRO A 145 -5.38 13.87 -13.95
N GLY A 146 -4.79 14.28 -15.07
CA GLY A 146 -4.42 13.38 -16.16
C GLY A 146 -3.45 12.27 -15.74
N PRO A 147 -2.27 12.58 -15.17
CA PRO A 147 -1.37 11.59 -14.60
C PRO A 147 -2.00 10.75 -13.50
N ARG A 148 -2.87 11.33 -12.66
CA ARG A 148 -3.56 10.62 -11.58
C ARG A 148 -4.49 9.54 -12.11
N ARG A 149 -5.39 9.87 -13.05
CA ARG A 149 -6.30 8.90 -13.67
C ARG A 149 -5.57 7.78 -14.40
N ARG A 150 -4.48 8.11 -15.10
CA ARG A 150 -3.62 7.11 -15.74
C ARG A 150 -3.03 6.16 -14.70
N ARG A 151 -2.49 6.70 -13.60
CA ARG A 151 -1.93 5.89 -12.52
C ARG A 151 -2.97 4.98 -11.88
N ILE A 152 -4.19 5.47 -11.64
CA ILE A 152 -5.30 4.67 -11.11
C ILE A 152 -5.62 3.49 -12.05
N ALA A 153 -5.72 3.74 -13.35
CA ALA A 153 -5.98 2.68 -14.33
C ALA A 153 -4.86 1.61 -14.37
N GLU A 154 -3.58 2.03 -14.27
CA GLU A 154 -2.44 1.10 -14.18
C GLU A 154 -2.51 0.20 -12.94
N LEU A 155 -2.96 0.75 -11.81
CA LEU A 155 -3.05 0.01 -10.54
C LEU A 155 -4.17 -1.05 -10.56
N ASP A 156 -5.23 -0.84 -11.34
CA ASP A 156 -6.40 -1.74 -11.40
C ASP A 156 -6.18 -3.01 -12.23
N VAL A 157 -5.08 -3.08 -12.99
CA VAL A 157 -4.81 -4.22 -13.91
C VAL A 157 -4.75 -5.56 -13.15
N ALA A 158 -4.14 -5.58 -11.97
CA ALA A 158 -3.94 -6.81 -11.20
C ALA A 158 -5.20 -7.31 -10.48
N SER A 159 -6.27 -6.51 -10.40
CA SER A 159 -7.50 -6.83 -9.64
C SER A 159 -7.23 -7.20 -8.17
N TRP A 160 -6.26 -6.56 -7.55
CA TRP A 160 -5.91 -6.71 -6.14
C TRP A 160 -6.58 -5.63 -5.28
N THR A 161 -6.58 -5.82 -3.97
CA THR A 161 -6.94 -4.75 -3.04
C THR A 161 -5.91 -3.63 -3.15
N LEU A 162 -6.39 -2.39 -3.33
CA LEU A 162 -5.54 -1.22 -3.44
C LEU A 162 -5.55 -0.45 -2.11
N VAL A 163 -4.37 -0.13 -1.59
CA VAL A 163 -4.21 0.74 -0.43
C VAL A 163 -3.55 2.04 -0.88
N ILE A 164 -4.31 3.12 -0.82
CA ILE A 164 -3.99 4.41 -1.41
C ILE A 164 -3.92 5.45 -0.29
N LEU A 165 -2.80 6.18 -0.21
CA LEU A 165 -2.68 7.33 0.68
C LEU A 165 -3.33 8.55 -0.01
N LEU A 166 -4.29 9.19 0.66
CA LEU A 166 -5.01 10.32 0.11
C LEU A 166 -4.66 11.63 0.83
N SER A 167 -4.47 12.69 0.03
CA SER A 167 -4.20 14.02 0.56
C SER A 167 -5.50 14.70 1.02
N PRO A 168 -5.58 15.21 2.26
CA PRO A 168 -6.78 15.95 2.70
C PRO A 168 -7.10 17.14 1.79
N HIS A 169 -6.09 17.82 1.27
CA HIS A 169 -6.27 18.99 0.37
C HIS A 169 -6.85 18.63 -1.01
N ARG A 170 -6.86 17.35 -1.37
CA ARG A 170 -7.31 16.85 -2.66
C ARG A 170 -8.34 15.73 -2.55
N LEU A 171 -8.78 15.39 -1.33
CA LEU A 171 -9.60 14.22 -1.05
C LEU A 171 -10.82 14.08 -2.00
N ALA A 172 -11.63 15.12 -2.12
CA ALA A 172 -12.81 15.11 -3.00
C ALA A 172 -12.44 14.81 -4.47
N ARG A 173 -11.37 15.45 -4.98
CA ARG A 173 -10.93 15.26 -6.37
C ARG A 173 -10.32 13.88 -6.59
N GLU A 174 -9.59 13.37 -5.60
CA GLU A 174 -8.98 12.03 -5.67
C GLU A 174 -10.06 10.95 -5.62
N LEU A 175 -11.08 11.09 -4.77
CA LEU A 175 -12.22 10.16 -4.73
C LEU A 175 -13.06 10.21 -6.02
N ALA A 176 -13.30 11.40 -6.61
CA ALA A 176 -14.01 11.51 -7.87
C ALA A 176 -13.25 10.84 -9.04
N ASP A 177 -11.92 11.01 -9.13
CA ASP A 177 -11.13 10.35 -10.15
C ASP A 177 -11.07 8.82 -9.94
N LEU A 178 -11.07 8.35 -8.69
CA LEU A 178 -11.16 6.92 -8.37
C LEU A 178 -12.51 6.34 -8.75
N GLU A 179 -13.63 7.06 -8.46
CA GLU A 179 -14.99 6.70 -8.90
C GLU A 179 -15.07 6.59 -10.44
N GLU A 180 -14.54 7.58 -11.16
CA GLU A 180 -14.58 7.62 -12.63
C GLU A 180 -13.79 6.46 -13.26
N VAL A 181 -12.61 6.15 -12.73
CA VAL A 181 -11.70 5.17 -13.37
C VAL A 181 -11.95 3.73 -12.91
N LEU A 182 -12.27 3.52 -11.63
CA LEU A 182 -12.47 2.18 -11.07
C LEU A 182 -13.91 1.71 -11.07
N GLY A 183 -14.86 2.63 -11.35
CA GLY A 183 -16.30 2.39 -11.29
C GLY A 183 -16.92 2.73 -9.93
N GLY A 184 -18.07 3.41 -9.98
CA GLY A 184 -18.73 3.93 -8.79
C GLY A 184 -19.19 2.89 -7.79
N GLU A 185 -19.57 1.71 -8.26
CA GLU A 185 -20.05 0.58 -7.44
C GLU A 185 -18.94 -0.19 -6.71
N ARG A 186 -17.67 0.13 -7.01
CA ARG A 186 -16.53 -0.53 -6.37
C ARG A 186 -16.52 -0.30 -4.87
N ARG A 187 -16.49 -1.38 -4.09
CA ARG A 187 -16.47 -1.31 -2.62
C ARG A 187 -15.14 -0.78 -2.12
N ALA A 188 -15.21 0.10 -1.13
CA ALA A 188 -14.02 0.67 -0.51
C ALA A 188 -14.30 1.04 0.94
N THR A 189 -13.23 1.25 1.70
CA THR A 189 -13.27 1.80 3.05
C THR A 189 -12.27 2.96 3.15
N LEU A 190 -12.78 4.15 3.45
CA LEU A 190 -12.00 5.34 3.74
C LEU A 190 -11.71 5.38 5.23
N LEU A 191 -10.44 5.30 5.60
CA LEU A 191 -9.96 5.37 6.97
C LEU A 191 -9.35 6.76 7.20
N ALA A 192 -9.78 7.42 8.26
CA ALA A 192 -9.33 8.75 8.64
C ALA A 192 -8.63 8.68 10.00
N GLU A 193 -7.49 9.34 10.14
CA GLU A 193 -6.76 9.51 11.39
C GLU A 193 -6.39 8.17 12.07
N LEU A 194 -5.91 7.18 11.29
CA LEU A 194 -5.50 5.86 11.79
C LEU A 194 -4.56 5.97 12.99
N SER A 195 -4.80 5.15 14.03
CA SER A 195 -4.05 5.11 15.29
C SER A 195 -4.06 6.45 16.07
N LYS A 196 -4.95 7.40 15.71
CA LYS A 196 -5.08 8.69 16.42
C LYS A 196 -6.37 8.75 17.25
N ARG A 197 -6.48 9.74 18.12
CA ARG A 197 -7.65 9.94 19.01
C ARG A 197 -8.99 10.03 18.25
N TYR A 198 -8.98 10.51 17.01
CA TYR A 198 -10.18 10.72 16.20
C TYR A 198 -10.20 9.79 15.00
N GLU A 199 -9.72 8.57 15.18
CA GLU A 199 -9.81 7.51 14.15
C GLU A 199 -11.26 7.26 13.75
N ARG A 200 -11.51 7.19 12.43
CA ARG A 200 -12.84 6.95 11.85
C ARG A 200 -12.70 6.08 10.61
N ALA A 201 -13.73 5.28 10.35
CA ALA A 201 -13.83 4.44 9.16
C ALA A 201 -15.20 4.65 8.47
N PHE A 202 -15.17 4.78 7.15
CA PHE A 202 -16.35 4.96 6.30
C PHE A 202 -16.30 3.91 5.22
N SER A 203 -17.22 2.93 5.29
CA SER A 203 -17.30 1.84 4.31
C SER A 203 -18.49 2.06 3.38
N GLY A 204 -18.29 1.83 2.08
CA GLY A 204 -19.34 2.01 1.08
C GLY A 204 -18.81 1.72 -0.32
N THR A 205 -19.52 2.21 -1.32
CA THR A 205 -19.06 2.29 -2.70
C THR A 205 -18.19 3.53 -2.91
N LEU A 206 -17.40 3.57 -3.97
CA LEU A 206 -16.63 4.77 -4.32
C LEU A 206 -17.55 5.97 -4.56
N SER A 207 -18.73 5.76 -5.15
CA SER A 207 -19.77 6.80 -5.32
C SER A 207 -20.24 7.37 -4.00
N GLU A 208 -20.56 6.53 -3.02
CA GLU A 208 -20.99 6.96 -1.69
C GLU A 208 -19.89 7.75 -0.97
N LEU A 209 -18.65 7.27 -1.03
CA LEU A 209 -17.50 7.92 -0.40
C LEU A 209 -17.18 9.27 -1.06
N ALA A 210 -17.27 9.38 -2.41
CA ALA A 210 -17.02 10.62 -3.13
C ALA A 210 -18.05 11.72 -2.81
N ARG A 211 -19.29 11.33 -2.46
CA ARG A 211 -20.39 12.25 -2.05
C ARG A 211 -20.53 12.38 -0.54
N GLY A 212 -19.68 11.70 0.21
CA GLY A 212 -19.73 11.69 1.67
C GLY A 212 -19.24 13.00 2.30
N LYS A 213 -19.69 13.27 3.54
CA LYS A 213 -19.33 14.48 4.30
C LYS A 213 -17.82 14.65 4.50
N GLU A 214 -17.06 13.57 4.54
CA GLU A 214 -15.60 13.63 4.66
C GLU A 214 -14.95 14.25 3.42
N ALA A 215 -15.49 13.97 2.23
CA ALA A 215 -15.01 14.58 0.98
C ALA A 215 -15.28 16.10 0.92
N GLU A 216 -16.36 16.57 1.54
CA GLU A 216 -16.72 18.00 1.58
C GLU A 216 -15.83 18.81 2.54
N LYS A 217 -15.52 18.26 3.72
CA LYS A 217 -14.77 18.96 4.78
C LYS A 217 -13.67 18.05 5.34
N PRO A 218 -12.65 17.72 4.56
CA PRO A 218 -11.61 16.79 4.97
C PRO A 218 -10.75 17.37 6.11
N ARG A 219 -10.44 16.53 7.11
CA ARG A 219 -9.56 16.86 8.23
C ARG A 219 -8.67 15.68 8.59
N GLY A 220 -7.38 15.93 8.69
CA GLY A 220 -6.42 14.91 9.09
C GLY A 220 -5.86 14.12 7.92
N GLU A 221 -5.47 12.88 8.16
CA GLU A 221 -4.82 11.99 7.20
C GLU A 221 -5.77 10.86 6.78
N TYR A 222 -5.70 10.44 5.53
CA TYR A 222 -6.61 9.46 4.96
C TYR A 222 -5.87 8.32 4.28
N VAL A 223 -6.39 7.11 4.50
CA VAL A 223 -6.02 5.91 3.75
C VAL A 223 -7.29 5.30 3.16
N LEU A 224 -7.30 5.06 1.87
CA LEU A 224 -8.40 4.38 1.18
C LEU A 224 -7.98 2.94 0.88
N VAL A 225 -8.81 2.00 1.29
CA VAL A 225 -8.67 0.59 0.92
C VAL A 225 -9.79 0.26 -0.04
N VAL A 226 -9.44 0.03 -1.31
CA VAL A 226 -10.39 -0.33 -2.37
C VAL A 226 -10.37 -1.84 -2.55
N ALA A 227 -11.54 -2.47 -2.49
CA ALA A 227 -11.68 -3.91 -2.74
C ALA A 227 -11.12 -4.29 -4.12
N PRO A 228 -10.67 -5.54 -4.32
CA PRO A 228 -10.32 -6.02 -5.65
C PRO A 228 -11.52 -5.85 -6.58
N ARG A 229 -11.26 -5.63 -7.86
CA ARG A 229 -12.34 -5.67 -8.84
C ARG A 229 -13.07 -7.00 -8.67
N ASP A 230 -14.36 -6.93 -8.43
CA ASP A 230 -15.15 -8.13 -8.23
C ASP A 230 -15.22 -8.90 -9.57
N LEU A 231 -14.28 -9.81 -9.73
CA LEU A 231 -14.34 -10.81 -10.77
C LEU A 231 -15.41 -11.88 -10.47
N ARG A 232 -16.09 -11.76 -9.30
CA ARG A 232 -17.22 -12.62 -8.92
C ARG A 232 -18.55 -12.04 -9.39
N GLY A 233 -18.61 -10.74 -9.59
CA GLY A 233 -19.71 -10.07 -10.24
C GLY A 233 -19.61 -10.36 -11.74
N GLY A 234 -19.92 -11.58 -12.13
CA GLY A 234 -20.54 -11.83 -13.40
C GLY A 234 -21.87 -11.04 -13.48
N GLY A 235 -21.85 -9.77 -13.04
CA GLY A 235 -23.00 -8.88 -13.12
C GLY A 235 -23.23 -8.37 -14.52
N ASP A 236 -22.24 -8.43 -15.42
CA ASP A 236 -22.38 -7.93 -16.82
C ASP A 236 -21.66 -8.78 -17.87
N ALA A 237 -21.11 -9.91 -17.52
CA ALA A 237 -20.75 -10.87 -18.57
C ALA A 237 -22.05 -11.50 -19.04
N ASP A 238 -22.54 -11.05 -20.17
CA ASP A 238 -23.72 -11.65 -20.82
C ASP A 238 -23.57 -13.19 -20.80
N PRO A 239 -24.47 -13.91 -20.12
CA PRO A 239 -24.37 -15.36 -20.02
C PRO A 239 -24.28 -16.04 -21.39
N GLU A 240 -24.92 -15.47 -22.42
CA GLU A 240 -24.88 -15.96 -23.79
C GLU A 240 -23.51 -15.74 -24.42
N ALA A 241 -22.89 -14.56 -24.21
CA ALA A 241 -21.53 -14.29 -24.68
C ALA A 241 -20.48 -15.19 -24.04
N VAL A 242 -20.61 -15.49 -22.72
CA VAL A 242 -19.74 -16.43 -22.01
C VAL A 242 -19.88 -17.85 -22.57
N ARG A 243 -21.11 -18.29 -22.84
CA ARG A 243 -21.38 -19.61 -23.44
C ARG A 243 -20.84 -19.70 -24.86
N ALA A 244 -21.07 -18.69 -25.67
CA ALA A 244 -20.58 -18.62 -27.04
C ALA A 244 -19.05 -18.72 -27.09
N GLU A 245 -18.35 -18.00 -26.23
CA GLU A 245 -16.89 -18.06 -26.14
C GLU A 245 -16.38 -19.42 -25.69
N TYR A 246 -17.04 -20.05 -24.71
CA TYR A 246 -16.69 -21.39 -24.26
C TYR A 246 -16.85 -22.43 -25.40
N GLN A 247 -17.95 -22.34 -26.15
CA GLN A 247 -18.20 -23.21 -27.31
C GLN A 247 -17.17 -22.96 -28.44
N ARG A 248 -16.82 -21.70 -28.70
CA ARG A 248 -15.78 -21.33 -29.64
C ARG A 248 -14.43 -21.97 -29.29
N ALA A 249 -14.02 -21.84 -28.00
CA ALA A 249 -12.77 -22.41 -27.51
C ALA A 249 -12.72 -23.96 -27.69
N LEU A 250 -13.86 -24.64 -27.48
CA LEU A 250 -13.96 -26.08 -27.76
C LEU A 250 -13.85 -26.41 -29.27
N THR A 251 -14.47 -25.59 -30.13
CA THR A 251 -14.43 -25.75 -31.58
C THR A 251 -13.01 -25.50 -32.13
N GLU A 252 -12.26 -24.61 -31.50
CA GLU A 252 -10.83 -24.33 -31.80
C GLU A 252 -9.88 -25.44 -31.28
N GLY A 253 -10.41 -26.55 -30.71
CA GLY A 253 -9.64 -27.73 -30.31
C GLY A 253 -9.14 -27.71 -28.88
N MET A 254 -9.55 -26.75 -28.05
CA MET A 254 -9.22 -26.77 -26.62
C MET A 254 -9.98 -27.88 -25.90
N ASP A 255 -9.33 -28.55 -24.95
CA ASP A 255 -10.05 -29.43 -24.03
C ASP A 255 -10.98 -28.61 -23.09
N ARG A 256 -11.93 -29.29 -22.45
CA ARG A 256 -12.91 -28.65 -21.54
C ARG A 256 -12.27 -27.84 -20.44
N ARG A 257 -11.14 -28.29 -19.90
CA ARG A 257 -10.44 -27.62 -18.80
C ARG A 257 -9.72 -26.36 -19.28
N GLN A 258 -9.16 -26.42 -20.47
CA GLN A 258 -8.53 -25.30 -21.16
C GLN A 258 -9.57 -24.24 -21.57
N ALA A 259 -10.68 -24.67 -22.19
CA ALA A 259 -11.77 -23.79 -22.58
C ALA A 259 -12.39 -23.06 -21.39
N LEU A 260 -12.67 -23.76 -20.27
CA LEU A 260 -13.13 -23.11 -19.03
C LEU A 260 -12.13 -22.08 -18.50
N ARG A 261 -10.84 -22.36 -18.58
CA ARG A 261 -9.79 -21.44 -18.11
C ARG A 261 -9.67 -20.22 -19.01
N ALA A 262 -9.65 -20.41 -20.34
CA ALA A 262 -9.55 -19.34 -21.32
C ALA A 262 -10.76 -18.41 -21.27
N THR A 263 -11.97 -18.98 -21.24
CA THR A 263 -13.22 -18.20 -21.12
C THR A 263 -13.27 -17.43 -19.79
N ALA A 264 -12.93 -18.06 -18.67
CA ALA A 264 -12.85 -17.40 -17.36
C ALA A 264 -11.88 -16.22 -17.38
N GLN A 265 -10.73 -16.37 -18.00
CA GLN A 265 -9.72 -15.32 -18.14
C GLN A 265 -10.20 -14.18 -19.06
N ARG A 266 -10.83 -14.48 -20.19
CA ARG A 266 -11.33 -13.49 -21.14
C ARG A 266 -12.42 -12.60 -20.57
N PHE A 267 -13.36 -13.19 -19.83
CA PHE A 267 -14.48 -12.45 -19.20
C PHE A 267 -14.15 -11.97 -17.77
N GLY A 268 -12.97 -12.26 -17.24
CA GLY A 268 -12.59 -11.89 -15.89
C GLY A 268 -13.47 -12.51 -14.80
N ILE A 269 -14.08 -13.68 -15.05
CA ILE A 269 -14.95 -14.40 -14.12
C ILE A 269 -14.29 -15.68 -13.61
N ARG A 270 -14.80 -16.24 -12.51
CA ARG A 270 -14.26 -17.49 -11.97
C ARG A 270 -14.57 -18.67 -12.89
N ARG A 271 -13.62 -19.60 -13.01
CA ARG A 271 -13.83 -20.85 -13.75
C ARG A 271 -15.10 -21.61 -13.32
N ARG A 272 -15.45 -21.54 -12.01
CA ARG A 272 -16.67 -22.12 -11.49
C ARG A 272 -17.91 -21.43 -12.08
N ASN A 273 -17.91 -20.10 -12.20
CA ASN A 273 -19.05 -19.37 -12.79
C ASN A 273 -19.25 -19.73 -14.28
N VAL A 274 -18.14 -19.88 -15.03
CA VAL A 274 -18.23 -20.39 -16.41
C VAL A 274 -18.81 -21.81 -16.40
N PHE A 275 -18.34 -22.68 -15.51
CA PHE A 275 -18.84 -24.05 -15.39
C PHE A 275 -20.33 -24.07 -15.07
N ASP A 276 -20.79 -23.30 -14.10
CA ASP A 276 -22.21 -23.26 -13.68
C ASP A 276 -23.10 -22.72 -14.83
N LEU A 277 -22.63 -21.71 -15.58
CA LEU A 277 -23.33 -21.18 -16.77
C LEU A 277 -23.46 -22.19 -17.91
N VAL A 278 -22.44 -23.01 -18.18
CA VAL A 278 -22.48 -24.03 -19.24
C VAL A 278 -23.07 -25.36 -18.80
N ALA A 279 -23.16 -25.62 -17.48
CA ALA A 279 -23.78 -26.82 -16.95
C ALA A 279 -25.32 -26.72 -16.93
N SER A 280 -25.87 -25.53 -16.64
CA SER A 280 -27.32 -25.27 -16.63
C SER A 280 -28.01 -25.54 -17.97
N ASP A 281 -27.33 -25.41 -19.09
CA ASP A 281 -27.87 -25.72 -20.42
C ASP A 281 -28.01 -27.24 -20.69
N ARG A 282 -27.20 -28.07 -20.04
CA ARG A 282 -27.28 -29.53 -20.20
C ARG A 282 -28.49 -30.15 -19.50
N GLU A 283 -28.94 -29.50 -18.44
CA GLU A 283 -30.16 -29.93 -17.74
C GLU A 283 -31.43 -29.52 -18.49
N ASN A 284 -31.41 -28.35 -19.18
CA ASN A 284 -32.51 -27.90 -20.01
C ASN A 284 -32.63 -28.71 -21.33
N SER A 285 -31.50 -29.03 -21.97
CA SER A 285 -31.49 -29.84 -23.22
C SER A 285 -31.78 -31.33 -23.02
N ARG A 286 -31.95 -31.79 -21.80
CA ARG A 286 -32.38 -33.18 -21.47
C ARG A 286 -33.85 -33.28 -21.06
N ARG A 287 -34.56 -32.15 -20.98
CA ARG A 287 -35.99 -32.09 -20.64
C ARG A 287 -36.91 -31.82 -21.85
N ASP A 288 -36.31 -31.45 -22.98
CA ASP A 288 -36.94 -31.42 -24.32
C ASP A 288 -36.59 -32.69 -25.11
#